data_45e715a1592188e363b6380714c3f59d
#
_entry.id   45e715a1592188e363b6380714c3f59d
#
_cell.length_a   1.000
_cell.length_b   1.000
_cell.length_c   1.000
_cell.angle_alpha   90.00
_cell.angle_beta   90.00
_cell.angle_gamma   90.00
#
_symmetry.space_group_name_H-M   'P 1'
#
loop_
_entity.id
_entity.type
_entity.pdbx_description
1 polymer ?
#
loop_
_entity_poly.entity_id
_entity_poly.type
_entity_poly.pdbx_seq_one_letter_code
_entity_poly.pdbx_strand_id
1 'polypeptide(L)'
;MLLNELIQEEKKNNRKLYSSGPYWKNKNSRAILEIKKKGIDDFRGLSAGIGSSYSDNLILDIRNEYNLKGRIVGKLFSLPFLKKIFDTQLRVTKNHIESFLNTQSIVFKNDKKVIDLLNKYKFENTTEFGCIQKFNFMSREYSTHYMVMADRIENLSNFFNFKSIKSFFEIGGGFGANIHFLVTNFPNIKKILYLDTVPNIYIGTEYLRKH
;
A
#
# COMPACT_ATOMS: atom_id res chain seq x y z
N MET A 1 -4.55 -22.93 -2.41
CA MET A 1 -4.20 -23.69 -1.20
C MET A 1 -4.00 -22.75 -0.02
N LEU A 2 -2.97 -21.93 0.05
CA LEU A 2 -2.65 -21.04 1.20
C LEU A 2 -3.80 -20.12 1.67
N LEU A 3 -4.52 -19.45 0.77
CA LEU A 3 -5.62 -18.56 1.16
C LEU A 3 -6.71 -19.29 1.96
N ASN A 4 -7.09 -20.50 1.54
CA ASN A 4 -8.11 -21.28 2.23
C ASN A 4 -7.62 -21.78 3.60
N GLU A 5 -6.36 -22.14 3.71
CA GLU A 5 -5.72 -22.51 4.99
C GLU A 5 -5.75 -21.34 5.97
N LEU A 6 -5.35 -20.16 5.53
CA LEU A 6 -5.37 -18.93 6.35
C LEU A 6 -6.79 -18.58 6.82
N ILE A 7 -7.80 -18.72 5.93
CA ILE A 7 -9.22 -18.51 6.28
C ILE A 7 -9.67 -19.51 7.35
N GLN A 8 -9.26 -20.78 7.25
CA GLN A 8 -9.63 -21.79 8.24
C GLN A 8 -8.94 -21.54 9.59
N GLU A 9 -7.66 -21.16 9.57
CA GLU A 9 -6.95 -20.81 10.80
C GLU A 9 -7.56 -19.56 11.48
N GLU A 10 -7.93 -18.54 10.73
CA GLU A 10 -8.65 -17.38 11.27
C GLU A 10 -9.94 -17.78 11.95
N LYS A 11 -10.73 -18.69 11.34
CA LYS A 11 -11.98 -19.20 11.93
C LYS A 11 -11.75 -20.00 13.21
N LYS A 12 -10.73 -20.85 13.27
CA LYS A 12 -10.38 -21.64 14.47
C LYS A 12 -9.95 -20.74 15.63
N ASN A 13 -9.20 -19.69 15.33
CA ASN A 13 -8.63 -18.77 16.30
C ASN A 13 -9.51 -17.55 16.58
N ASN A 14 -10.75 -17.53 16.08
CA ASN A 14 -11.65 -16.39 16.21
C ASN A 14 -12.21 -16.26 17.65
N ARG A 15 -11.31 -16.05 18.61
CA ARG A 15 -11.68 -15.61 19.95
C ARG A 15 -12.09 -14.14 19.88
N LYS A 16 -13.08 -13.75 20.67
CA LYS A 16 -13.62 -12.37 20.70
C LYS A 16 -12.52 -11.32 20.83
N LEU A 17 -11.42 -11.63 21.53
CA LEU A 17 -10.28 -10.76 21.77
C LEU A 17 -9.43 -10.50 20.50
N TYR A 18 -9.38 -11.46 19.56
CA TYR A 18 -8.53 -11.40 18.36
C TYR A 18 -9.33 -11.27 17.06
N SER A 19 -10.65 -11.12 17.17
CA SER A 19 -11.48 -10.97 15.98
C SER A 19 -11.33 -9.57 15.38
N SER A 20 -11.25 -9.52 14.06
CA SER A 20 -11.28 -8.25 13.32
C SER A 20 -12.53 -7.45 13.65
N GLY A 21 -12.40 -6.14 13.84
CA GLY A 21 -13.54 -5.24 14.00
C GLY A 21 -14.47 -5.25 12.77
N PRO A 22 -15.72 -4.73 12.89
CA PRO A 22 -16.72 -4.79 11.81
C PRO A 22 -16.23 -4.22 10.48
N TYR A 23 -15.46 -3.12 10.53
CA TYR A 23 -14.86 -2.50 9.36
C TYR A 23 -13.96 -3.48 8.59
N TRP A 24 -13.02 -4.13 9.29
CA TRP A 24 -12.08 -5.06 8.70
C TRP A 24 -12.76 -6.35 8.24
N LYS A 25 -13.78 -6.85 8.97
CA LYS A 25 -14.56 -8.02 8.54
C LYS A 25 -15.18 -7.81 7.16
N ASN A 26 -15.84 -6.67 6.96
CA ASN A 26 -16.43 -6.33 5.66
C ASN A 26 -15.37 -6.18 4.56
N LYS A 27 -14.30 -5.45 4.85
CA LYS A 27 -13.21 -5.22 3.89
C LYS A 27 -12.55 -6.53 3.50
N ASN A 28 -12.19 -7.37 4.47
CA ASN A 28 -11.54 -8.65 4.23
C ASN A 28 -12.43 -9.62 3.46
N SER A 29 -13.73 -9.69 3.76
CA SER A 29 -14.66 -10.54 3.02
C SER A 29 -14.74 -10.16 1.55
N ARG A 30 -14.85 -8.87 1.24
CA ARG A 30 -14.81 -8.37 -0.15
C ARG A 30 -13.47 -8.69 -0.82
N ALA A 31 -12.38 -8.46 -0.13
CA ALA A 31 -11.04 -8.74 -0.60
C ALA A 31 -10.86 -10.22 -0.97
N ILE A 32 -11.28 -11.12 -0.09
CA ILE A 32 -11.20 -12.57 -0.32
C ILE A 32 -12.03 -12.99 -1.55
N LEU A 33 -13.25 -12.45 -1.68
CA LEU A 33 -14.09 -12.72 -2.84
C LEU A 33 -13.46 -12.23 -4.14
N GLU A 34 -12.86 -11.05 -4.12
CA GLU A 34 -12.23 -10.47 -5.29
C GLU A 34 -10.96 -11.23 -5.68
N ILE A 35 -10.13 -11.62 -4.72
CA ILE A 35 -8.96 -12.49 -4.93
C ILE A 35 -9.38 -13.83 -5.57
N LYS A 36 -10.42 -14.47 -5.04
CA LYS A 36 -10.92 -15.75 -5.58
C LYS A 36 -11.42 -15.62 -7.01
N LYS A 37 -11.97 -14.45 -7.37
CA LYS A 37 -12.54 -14.21 -8.71
C LYS A 37 -11.50 -13.78 -9.72
N LYS A 38 -10.56 -12.93 -9.34
CA LYS A 38 -9.63 -12.24 -10.26
C LYS A 38 -8.18 -12.73 -10.15
N GLY A 39 -7.85 -13.48 -9.09
CA GLY A 39 -6.46 -13.78 -8.77
C GLY A 39 -5.76 -12.61 -8.07
N ILE A 40 -4.44 -12.65 -8.03
CA ILE A 40 -3.59 -11.67 -7.34
C ILE A 40 -2.52 -11.03 -8.23
N ASP A 41 -2.51 -11.29 -9.52
CA ASP A 41 -1.48 -10.74 -10.41
C ASP A 41 -1.50 -9.21 -10.42
N ASP A 42 -2.71 -8.62 -10.39
CA ASP A 42 -2.94 -7.17 -10.30
C ASP A 42 -3.57 -6.76 -8.96
N PHE A 43 -3.09 -7.32 -7.85
CA PHE A 43 -3.76 -7.14 -6.55
C PHE A 43 -3.89 -5.66 -6.12
N ARG A 44 -3.01 -4.78 -6.58
CA ARG A 44 -3.07 -3.35 -6.26
C ARG A 44 -4.18 -2.62 -7.01
N GLY A 45 -4.69 -3.19 -8.10
CA GLY A 45 -5.88 -2.73 -8.83
C GLY A 45 -7.20 -3.31 -8.31
N LEU A 46 -7.18 -4.12 -7.25
CA LEU A 46 -8.39 -4.64 -6.66
C LEU A 46 -9.16 -3.55 -5.91
N SER A 47 -10.47 -3.49 -6.12
CA SER A 47 -11.35 -2.43 -5.58
C SER A 47 -11.41 -2.43 -4.04
N ALA A 48 -11.12 -3.55 -3.41
CA ALA A 48 -11.05 -3.67 -1.95
C ALA A 48 -9.82 -2.98 -1.35
N GLY A 49 -8.93 -2.41 -2.16
CA GLY A 49 -7.72 -1.72 -1.69
C GLY A 49 -6.79 -2.64 -0.91
N ILE A 50 -6.66 -3.88 -1.38
CA ILE A 50 -5.85 -4.90 -0.74
C ILE A 50 -4.37 -4.59 -0.99
N GLY A 51 -3.58 -4.68 0.07
CA GLY A 51 -2.13 -4.58 -0.05
C GLY A 51 -1.59 -3.19 -0.35
N SER A 52 -2.43 -2.21 -0.63
CA SER A 52 -2.02 -0.82 -0.72
C SER A 52 -3.11 0.11 -0.19
N SER A 53 -2.72 1.28 0.28
CA SER A 53 -3.65 2.34 0.65
C SER A 53 -4.35 2.95 -0.58
N TYR A 54 -3.94 2.57 -1.77
CA TYR A 54 -4.36 3.16 -3.03
C TYR A 54 -4.89 2.09 -3.97
N SER A 55 -6.15 2.19 -4.38
CA SER A 55 -6.62 1.54 -5.58
C SER A 55 -6.33 2.45 -6.79
N ASP A 56 -6.05 1.87 -7.94
CA ASP A 56 -5.88 2.65 -9.18
C ASP A 56 -7.15 3.40 -9.56
N ASN A 57 -8.31 2.86 -9.21
CA ASN A 57 -9.58 3.55 -9.38
C ASN A 57 -9.60 4.89 -8.65
N LEU A 58 -9.03 4.93 -7.42
CA LEU A 58 -8.93 6.18 -6.67
C LEU A 58 -8.01 7.20 -7.37
N ILE A 59 -6.94 6.75 -8.01
CA ILE A 59 -6.01 7.61 -8.75
C ILE A 59 -6.66 8.13 -10.04
N LEU A 60 -7.43 7.29 -10.72
CA LEU A 60 -8.22 7.71 -11.86
C LEU A 60 -9.28 8.73 -11.45
N ASP A 61 -9.93 8.53 -10.31
CA ASP A 61 -10.90 9.47 -9.76
C ASP A 61 -10.23 10.81 -9.40
N ILE A 62 -9.06 10.77 -8.78
CA ILE A 62 -8.27 11.99 -8.47
C ILE A 62 -7.85 12.72 -9.75
N ARG A 63 -7.38 12.02 -10.78
CA ARG A 63 -7.07 12.62 -12.08
C ARG A 63 -8.31 13.26 -12.70
N ASN A 64 -9.47 12.68 -12.50
CA ASN A 64 -10.74 13.22 -12.96
C ASN A 64 -11.20 14.45 -12.18
N GLU A 65 -10.83 14.60 -10.90
CA GLU A 65 -11.11 15.81 -10.11
C GLU A 65 -10.34 17.05 -10.58
N TYR A 66 -9.20 16.88 -11.24
CA TYR A 66 -8.47 17.98 -11.86
C TYR A 66 -9.06 18.42 -13.22
N ASN A 67 -9.99 17.66 -13.78
CA ASN A 67 -10.72 18.06 -14.98
C ASN A 67 -12.07 18.73 -14.62
N LEU A 68 -12.74 19.30 -15.63
CA LEU A 68 -13.97 20.09 -15.44
C LEU A 68 -15.08 19.28 -14.74
N LYS A 69 -15.20 17.97 -15.03
CA LYS A 69 -16.19 17.07 -14.43
C LYS A 69 -15.93 16.87 -12.94
N GLY A 70 -14.68 16.66 -12.54
CA GLY A 70 -14.29 16.51 -11.13
C GLY A 70 -14.57 17.77 -10.31
N ARG A 71 -14.36 18.96 -10.90
CA ARG A 71 -14.71 20.25 -10.26
C ARG A 71 -16.21 20.41 -10.04
N ILE A 72 -17.04 19.97 -10.97
CA ILE A 72 -18.51 20.01 -10.83
C ILE A 72 -18.97 19.04 -9.75
N VAL A 73 -18.45 17.80 -9.77
CA VAL A 73 -18.73 16.79 -8.77
C VAL A 73 -18.25 17.26 -7.38
N GLY A 74 -17.06 17.80 -7.27
CA GLY A 74 -16.53 18.35 -6.01
C GLY A 74 -17.40 19.49 -5.45
N LYS A 75 -17.93 20.38 -6.31
CA LYS A 75 -18.88 21.42 -5.90
C LYS A 75 -20.23 20.86 -5.45
N LEU A 76 -20.76 19.84 -6.12
CA LEU A 76 -21.99 19.16 -5.72
C LEU A 76 -21.83 18.49 -4.33
N PHE A 77 -20.69 17.84 -4.08
CA PHE A 77 -20.38 17.22 -2.77
C PHE A 77 -20.09 18.23 -1.67
N SER A 78 -19.82 19.49 -1.98
CA SER A 78 -19.66 20.55 -0.98
C SER A 78 -20.98 21.07 -0.43
N LEU A 79 -22.12 20.67 -0.97
CA LEU A 79 -23.44 21.04 -0.45
C LEU A 79 -23.65 20.41 0.95
N PRO A 80 -24.14 21.19 1.93
CA PRO A 80 -24.21 20.74 3.33
C PRO A 80 -24.98 19.44 3.57
N PHE A 81 -26.01 19.18 2.77
CA PHE A 81 -26.83 17.98 2.84
C PHE A 81 -26.08 16.75 2.34
N LEU A 82 -25.39 16.85 1.21
CA LEU A 82 -24.58 15.76 0.64
C LEU A 82 -23.31 15.50 1.45
N LYS A 83 -22.72 16.56 2.01
CA LYS A 83 -21.56 16.48 2.89
C LYS A 83 -21.82 15.57 4.09
N LYS A 84 -22.98 15.65 4.72
CA LYS A 84 -23.34 14.84 5.89
C LYS A 84 -23.47 13.34 5.57
N ILE A 85 -23.92 13.02 4.35
CA ILE A 85 -24.08 11.63 3.89
C ILE A 85 -22.73 11.01 3.50
N PHE A 86 -21.83 11.81 2.95
CA PHE A 86 -20.55 11.35 2.38
C PHE A 86 -19.31 11.70 3.21
N ASP A 87 -19.47 12.30 4.38
CA ASP A 87 -18.35 12.85 5.16
C ASP A 87 -17.28 11.79 5.50
N THR A 88 -17.68 10.56 5.75
CA THR A 88 -16.74 9.46 6.00
C THR A 88 -15.97 9.05 4.74
N GLN A 89 -16.64 8.98 3.60
CA GLN A 89 -16.00 8.65 2.31
C GLN A 89 -15.13 9.80 1.81
N LEU A 90 -15.59 11.04 1.94
CA LEU A 90 -14.82 12.24 1.60
C LEU A 90 -13.55 12.36 2.45
N ARG A 91 -13.61 12.05 3.75
CA ARG A 91 -12.42 12.06 4.62
C ARG A 91 -11.41 11.02 4.22
N VAL A 92 -11.84 9.80 3.90
CA VAL A 92 -10.97 8.72 3.41
C VAL A 92 -10.36 9.13 2.07
N THR A 93 -11.15 9.65 1.16
CA THR A 93 -10.69 10.14 -0.15
C THR A 93 -9.70 11.29 0.00
N LYS A 94 -9.97 12.25 0.88
CA LYS A 94 -9.05 13.37 1.16
C LYS A 94 -7.69 12.89 1.68
N ASN A 95 -7.68 11.99 2.64
CA ASN A 95 -6.44 11.42 3.17
C ASN A 95 -5.64 10.67 2.09
N HIS A 96 -6.32 9.97 1.20
CA HIS A 96 -5.70 9.30 0.06
C HIS A 96 -5.14 10.30 -0.95
N ILE A 97 -5.88 11.38 -1.26
CA ILE A 97 -5.42 12.47 -2.13
C ILE A 97 -4.17 13.12 -1.54
N GLU A 98 -4.19 13.49 -0.25
CA GLU A 98 -3.04 14.10 0.41
C GLU A 98 -1.82 13.19 0.36
N SER A 99 -2.00 11.91 0.62
CA SER A 99 -0.91 10.93 0.56
C SER A 99 -0.40 10.74 -0.89
N PHE A 100 -1.29 10.71 -1.88
CA PHE A 100 -0.91 10.67 -3.29
C PHE A 100 -0.16 11.93 -3.72
N LEU A 101 -0.65 13.11 -3.36
CA LEU A 101 0.00 14.39 -3.66
C LEU A 101 1.38 14.47 -2.98
N ASN A 102 1.51 13.98 -1.75
CA ASN A 102 2.80 13.90 -1.07
C ASN A 102 3.76 12.97 -1.82
N THR A 103 3.29 11.80 -2.26
CA THR A 103 4.07 10.89 -3.11
C THR A 103 4.49 11.55 -4.40
N GLN A 104 3.56 12.21 -5.09
CA GLN A 104 3.84 12.93 -6.33
C GLN A 104 4.83 14.09 -6.10
N SER A 105 4.72 14.81 -4.97
CA SER A 105 5.64 15.89 -4.65
C SER A 105 7.07 15.40 -4.43
N ILE A 106 7.24 14.22 -3.84
CA ILE A 106 8.56 13.60 -3.69
C ILE A 106 9.12 13.20 -5.05
N VAL A 107 8.30 12.52 -5.86
CA VAL A 107 8.74 11.91 -7.13
C VAL A 107 8.91 12.93 -8.25
N PHE A 108 8.03 13.94 -8.34
CA PHE A 108 7.98 14.83 -9.53
C PHE A 108 8.43 16.27 -9.27
N LYS A 109 8.64 16.68 -8.03
CA LYS A 109 9.03 18.05 -7.70
C LYS A 109 10.44 18.18 -7.14
N ASN A 110 11.11 17.06 -6.87
CA ASN A 110 12.44 17.08 -6.25
C ASN A 110 13.35 16.03 -6.86
N ASP A 111 13.80 16.28 -8.09
CA ASP A 111 14.70 15.40 -8.84
C ASP A 111 15.95 15.05 -8.06
N LYS A 112 16.55 16.03 -7.36
CA LYS A 112 17.74 15.79 -6.53
C LYS A 112 17.47 14.74 -5.45
N LYS A 113 16.35 14.86 -4.73
CA LYS A 113 15.96 13.88 -3.70
C LYS A 113 15.74 12.50 -4.28
N VAL A 114 15.09 12.42 -5.45
CA VAL A 114 14.87 11.14 -6.15
C VAL A 114 16.22 10.52 -6.52
N ILE A 115 17.13 11.28 -7.10
CA ILE A 115 18.49 10.83 -7.45
C ILE A 115 19.22 10.31 -6.21
N ASP A 116 19.21 11.06 -5.12
CA ASP A 116 19.87 10.68 -3.88
C ASP A 116 19.33 9.37 -3.32
N LEU A 117 17.99 9.16 -3.34
CA LEU A 117 17.35 7.92 -2.90
C LEU A 117 17.69 6.75 -3.82
N LEU A 118 17.67 6.96 -5.15
CA LEU A 118 18.02 5.92 -6.13
C LEU A 118 19.49 5.51 -6.06
N ASN A 119 20.37 6.43 -5.71
CA ASN A 119 21.79 6.13 -5.51
C ASN A 119 22.07 5.41 -4.20
N LYS A 120 21.27 5.66 -3.18
CA LYS A 120 21.46 5.12 -1.83
C LYS A 120 20.84 3.74 -1.64
N TYR A 121 19.68 3.50 -2.24
CA TYR A 121 18.88 2.30 -2.02
C TYR A 121 18.71 1.48 -3.30
N LYS A 122 18.55 0.16 -3.11
CA LYS A 122 18.21 -0.75 -4.19
C LYS A 122 16.69 -0.80 -4.36
N PHE A 123 16.26 -0.75 -5.62
CA PHE A 123 14.85 -0.79 -6.04
C PHE A 123 14.57 -1.99 -6.95
N GLU A 124 15.14 -3.14 -6.62
CA GLU A 124 15.01 -4.34 -7.44
C GLU A 124 13.56 -4.83 -7.46
N ASN A 125 13.09 -5.23 -8.64
CA ASN A 125 11.76 -5.83 -8.89
C ASN A 125 10.56 -5.00 -8.38
N THR A 126 10.72 -3.68 -8.23
CA THR A 126 9.70 -2.81 -7.62
C THR A 126 8.49 -2.56 -8.51
N THR A 127 8.60 -2.84 -9.82
CA THR A 127 7.55 -2.59 -10.83
C THR A 127 6.86 -3.85 -11.31
N GLU A 128 7.23 -4.99 -10.76
CA GLU A 128 6.66 -6.29 -11.10
C GLU A 128 5.42 -6.59 -10.27
N PHE A 129 5.05 -7.80 -10.17
CA PHE A 129 3.88 -8.39 -9.53
C PHE A 129 3.01 -7.44 -8.68
N GLY A 130 1.83 -7.17 -9.20
CA GLY A 130 0.82 -6.30 -8.56
C GLY A 130 1.14 -4.80 -8.57
N CYS A 131 2.24 -4.38 -9.19
CA CYS A 131 2.61 -2.98 -9.27
C CYS A 131 2.07 -2.33 -10.56
N ILE A 132 1.05 -1.50 -10.39
CA ILE A 132 0.42 -0.74 -11.47
C ILE A 132 0.73 0.76 -11.42
N GLN A 133 1.28 1.24 -10.29
CA GLN A 133 1.71 2.62 -10.12
C GLN A 133 3.20 2.74 -10.35
N LYS A 134 3.55 3.33 -11.48
CA LYS A 134 4.93 3.51 -11.91
C LYS A 134 5.20 4.95 -12.26
N PHE A 135 6.46 5.33 -12.14
CA PHE A 135 6.98 6.56 -12.71
C PHE A 135 8.25 6.26 -13.51
N ASN A 136 8.46 7.04 -14.56
CA ASN A 136 9.67 6.96 -15.36
C ASN A 136 10.66 8.02 -14.91
N PHE A 137 11.88 7.59 -14.61
CA PHE A 137 12.97 8.47 -14.27
C PHE A 137 14.29 7.90 -14.81
N MET A 138 15.08 8.72 -15.50
CA MET A 138 16.34 8.31 -16.12
C MET A 138 16.20 7.04 -16.99
N SER A 139 15.15 6.99 -17.80
CA SER A 139 14.82 5.86 -18.70
C SER A 139 14.55 4.51 -17.99
N ARG A 140 14.22 4.55 -16.70
CA ARG A 140 13.82 3.37 -15.92
C ARG A 140 12.46 3.56 -15.29
N GLU A 141 11.74 2.46 -15.13
CA GLU A 141 10.49 2.42 -14.40
C GLU A 141 10.72 2.07 -12.93
N TYR A 142 10.07 2.82 -12.04
CA TYR A 142 10.11 2.61 -10.60
C TYR A 142 8.70 2.61 -10.03
N SER A 143 8.49 1.85 -8.96
CA SER A 143 7.25 1.91 -8.19
C SER A 143 7.23 3.16 -7.30
N THR A 144 6.16 3.96 -7.39
CA THR A 144 5.95 5.10 -6.50
C THR A 144 5.89 4.68 -5.04
N HIS A 145 5.34 3.50 -4.75
CA HIS A 145 5.26 2.96 -3.39
C HIS A 145 6.65 2.76 -2.77
N TYR A 146 7.59 2.20 -3.54
CA TYR A 146 8.96 1.97 -3.06
C TYR A 146 9.74 3.28 -2.90
N MET A 147 9.46 4.29 -3.71
CA MET A 147 10.05 5.61 -3.51
C MET A 147 9.62 6.23 -2.17
N VAL A 148 8.35 6.08 -1.81
CA VAL A 148 7.85 6.51 -0.49
C VAL A 148 8.48 5.70 0.64
N MET A 149 8.71 4.39 0.44
CA MET A 149 9.43 3.57 1.42
C MET A 149 10.86 4.07 1.62
N ALA A 150 11.59 4.32 0.52
CA ALA A 150 12.95 4.85 0.58
C ALA A 150 13.01 6.17 1.35
N ASP A 151 12.09 7.09 1.06
CA ASP A 151 12.00 8.38 1.76
C ASP A 151 11.69 8.21 3.25
N ARG A 152 10.79 7.32 3.61
CA ARG A 152 10.47 7.02 5.02
C ARG A 152 11.68 6.44 5.76
N ILE A 153 12.36 5.47 5.15
CA ILE A 153 13.55 4.86 5.74
C ILE A 153 14.67 5.89 5.86
N GLU A 154 14.85 6.77 4.87
CA GLU A 154 15.80 7.86 4.94
C GLU A 154 15.53 8.78 6.14
N ASN A 155 14.28 9.21 6.31
CA ASN A 155 13.88 10.04 7.45
C ASN A 155 14.07 9.30 8.80
N LEU A 156 13.71 8.02 8.87
CA LEU A 156 13.90 7.21 10.08
C LEU A 156 15.37 6.94 10.38
N SER A 157 16.25 6.92 9.38
CA SER A 157 17.69 6.71 9.55
C SER A 157 18.37 7.82 10.36
N ASN A 158 17.72 8.96 10.51
CA ASN A 158 18.18 10.03 11.42
C ASN A 158 18.02 9.63 12.91
N PHE A 159 17.16 8.67 13.22
CA PHE A 159 16.84 8.25 14.59
C PHE A 159 17.29 6.81 14.87
N PHE A 160 17.38 5.96 13.82
CA PHE A 160 17.66 4.54 13.95
C PHE A 160 18.78 4.11 13.01
N ASN A 161 19.73 3.35 13.55
CA ASN A 161 20.74 2.70 12.72
C ASN A 161 20.23 1.35 12.19
N PHE A 162 19.66 1.35 11.00
CA PHE A 162 19.13 0.14 10.36
C PHE A 162 20.19 -0.96 10.16
N LYS A 163 21.48 -0.61 10.04
CA LYS A 163 22.58 -1.59 9.92
C LYS A 163 22.81 -2.40 11.20
N SER A 164 22.36 -1.93 12.36
CA SER A 164 22.48 -2.65 13.63
C SER A 164 21.27 -3.53 13.93
N ILE A 165 20.14 -3.34 13.26
CA ILE A 165 18.89 -4.07 13.52
C ILE A 165 19.04 -5.52 13.01
N LYS A 166 18.73 -6.51 13.85
CA LYS A 166 18.77 -7.94 13.52
C LYS A 166 17.38 -8.54 13.29
N SER A 167 16.37 -7.94 13.89
CA SER A 167 14.99 -8.40 13.77
C SER A 167 14.05 -7.22 13.56
N PHE A 168 12.95 -7.48 12.86
CA PHE A 168 11.93 -6.49 12.53
C PHE A 168 10.55 -7.08 12.79
N PHE A 169 9.67 -6.27 13.36
CA PHE A 169 8.27 -6.63 13.55
C PHE A 169 7.40 -5.59 12.86
N GLU A 170 6.58 -6.03 11.92
CA GLU A 170 5.66 -5.19 11.18
C GLU A 170 4.21 -5.56 11.49
N ILE A 171 3.42 -4.55 11.86
CA ILE A 171 1.99 -4.65 12.08
C ILE A 171 1.28 -3.88 10.98
N GLY A 172 0.38 -4.55 10.25
CA GLY A 172 -0.36 -3.92 9.16
C GLY A 172 0.49 -3.66 7.92
N GLY A 173 1.43 -4.55 7.60
CA GLY A 173 2.41 -4.38 6.51
C GLY A 173 1.83 -4.52 5.10
N GLY A 174 0.52 -4.71 4.95
CA GLY A 174 -0.16 -4.78 3.66
C GLY A 174 0.33 -5.94 2.81
N PHE A 175 0.94 -5.68 1.67
CA PHE A 175 1.47 -6.72 0.79
C PHE A 175 2.96 -7.04 1.00
N GLY A 176 3.56 -6.53 2.08
CA GLY A 176 4.95 -6.85 2.43
C GLY A 176 6.01 -5.99 1.72
N ALA A 177 5.65 -4.88 1.09
CA ALA A 177 6.61 -4.01 0.41
C ALA A 177 7.69 -3.44 1.35
N ASN A 178 7.33 -3.09 2.59
CA ASN A 178 8.30 -2.64 3.59
C ASN A 178 9.32 -3.74 3.89
N ILE A 179 8.83 -4.97 4.06
CA ILE A 179 9.67 -6.14 4.34
C ILE A 179 10.64 -6.35 3.18
N HIS A 180 10.13 -6.40 1.95
CA HIS A 180 10.95 -6.58 0.76
C HIS A 180 12.01 -5.47 0.64
N PHE A 181 11.62 -4.20 0.78
CA PHE A 181 12.55 -3.08 0.72
C PHE A 181 13.63 -3.17 1.81
N LEU A 182 13.23 -3.50 3.05
CA LEU A 182 14.16 -3.61 4.18
C LEU A 182 15.16 -4.74 4.00
N VAL A 183 14.73 -5.95 3.62
CA VAL A 183 15.67 -7.07 3.44
C VAL A 183 16.60 -6.89 2.27
N THR A 184 16.14 -6.23 1.20
CA THR A 184 16.96 -5.90 0.03
C THR A 184 18.06 -4.91 0.38
N ASN A 185 17.76 -3.93 1.23
CA ASN A 185 18.68 -2.85 1.56
C ASN A 185 19.48 -3.08 2.85
N PHE A 186 18.98 -3.92 3.76
CA PHE A 186 19.58 -4.19 5.06
C PHE A 186 19.72 -5.68 5.32
N PRO A 187 20.70 -6.36 4.69
CA PRO A 187 20.88 -7.81 4.78
C PRO A 187 21.25 -8.31 6.18
N ASN A 188 21.51 -7.40 7.12
CA ASN A 188 21.71 -7.71 8.54
C ASN A 188 20.39 -8.08 9.26
N ILE A 189 19.22 -7.74 8.70
CA ILE A 189 17.91 -8.14 9.23
C ILE A 189 17.68 -9.62 8.87
N LYS A 190 17.67 -10.50 9.88
CA LYS A 190 17.58 -11.95 9.69
C LYS A 190 16.26 -12.55 10.17
N LYS A 191 15.52 -11.81 10.99
CA LYS A 191 14.25 -12.28 11.54
C LYS A 191 13.19 -11.23 11.34
N ILE A 192 12.09 -11.63 10.70
CA ILE A 192 10.94 -10.75 10.49
C ILE A 192 9.70 -11.43 11.03
N LEU A 193 8.94 -10.70 11.81
CA LEU A 193 7.59 -11.08 12.21
C LEU A 193 6.63 -10.11 11.52
N TYR A 194 5.73 -10.67 10.73
CA TYR A 194 4.77 -9.93 9.94
C TYR A 194 3.34 -10.29 10.37
N LEU A 195 2.58 -9.27 10.75
CA LEU A 195 1.20 -9.39 11.21
C LEU A 195 0.29 -8.52 10.38
N ASP A 196 -0.75 -9.13 9.80
CA ASP A 196 -1.82 -8.44 9.08
C ASP A 196 -3.09 -9.30 9.06
N THR A 197 -4.14 -8.82 8.43
CA THR A 197 -5.38 -9.59 8.17
C THR A 197 -5.16 -10.64 7.07
N VAL A 198 -5.98 -11.67 7.05
CA VAL A 198 -5.82 -12.83 6.16
C VAL A 198 -5.58 -12.49 4.68
N PRO A 199 -6.37 -11.62 4.03
CA PRO A 199 -6.13 -11.32 2.63
C PRO A 199 -4.76 -10.66 2.39
N ASN A 200 -4.32 -9.79 3.30
CA ASN A 200 -3.02 -9.13 3.20
C ASN A 200 -1.87 -10.10 3.45
N ILE A 201 -1.97 -10.95 4.48
CA ILE A 201 -0.96 -11.99 4.75
C ILE A 201 -0.82 -12.93 3.54
N TYR A 202 -1.93 -13.32 2.92
CA TYR A 202 -1.90 -14.15 1.71
C TYR A 202 -1.13 -13.46 0.57
N ILE A 203 -1.53 -12.22 0.24
CA ILE A 203 -0.89 -11.46 -0.83
C ILE A 203 0.57 -11.19 -0.49
N GLY A 204 0.86 -10.76 0.74
CA GLY A 204 2.22 -10.48 1.19
C GLY A 204 3.13 -11.70 1.13
N THR A 205 2.61 -12.89 1.49
CA THR A 205 3.34 -14.15 1.36
C THR A 205 3.64 -14.48 -0.09
N GLU A 206 2.65 -14.38 -0.96
CA GLU A 206 2.84 -14.65 -2.40
C GLU A 206 3.77 -13.60 -3.06
N TYR A 207 3.66 -12.35 -2.65
CA TYR A 207 4.56 -11.28 -3.10
C TYR A 207 6.01 -11.55 -2.69
N LEU A 208 6.26 -11.82 -1.40
CA LEU A 208 7.60 -12.08 -0.89
C LEU A 208 8.21 -13.39 -1.41
N ARG A 209 7.40 -14.35 -1.87
CA ARG A 209 7.90 -15.56 -2.54
C ARG A 209 8.37 -15.33 -3.96
N LYS A 210 7.87 -14.29 -4.62
CA LYS A 210 8.25 -13.95 -6.01
C LYS A 210 9.50 -13.09 -6.08
N HIS A 211 9.89 -12.49 -4.98
CA HIS A 211 11.06 -11.63 -4.82
C HIS A 211 12.12 -12.23 -3.90
#